data_f47256ac8fc6f9ed0f6b3e3165861bfa
#
_entry.id   f47256ac8fc6f9ed0f6b3e3165861bfa
#
_cell.length_a   1.000
_cell.length_b   1.000
_cell.length_c   1.000
_cell.angle_alpha   90.00
_cell.angle_beta   90.00
_cell.angle_gamma   90.00
#
_symmetry.space_group_name_H-M   'P 1'
#
loop_
_entity.id
_entity.type
_entity.pdbx_description
1 polymer ?
#
loop_
_entity_poly.entity_id
_entity_poly.type
_entity_poly.pdbx_seq_one_letter_code
_entity_poly.pdbx_strand_id
1 'polypeptide(L)'
;MVRVIMNTSVKAVIFDWAGTTVDYGSRAPMGAFVKLFESEGIEMTIAQARIPMGISKWEHINFLLNLPEVQSQWLKIHKISHTDADVDRLLDIFVPMNKISILECGQLIPGVATLAKALRERDIKIGSTTGYTRELLDLLLPIAKKQGYEVDVFSYSGDTPLGRPSAQMMIKCARQLGLDNPLSFIKVDDTQPGIEEGKSFGCWTVGVAISGNTLGLSLEELEALPVVEADRLKNVARMNMQEMKPDFVIDSVADLLPIIDEINERISRGEFPKN
;
A
#
# COMPACT_ATOMS: atom_id res chain seq x y z
N MET A 1 41.07 -2.27 -11.48
CA MET A 1 39.75 -1.82 -11.03
C MET A 1 39.41 -2.60 -9.77
N VAL A 2 39.65 -2.00 -8.60
CA VAL A 2 39.40 -2.64 -7.31
C VAL A 2 37.87 -2.71 -7.15
N ARG A 3 37.30 -3.92 -7.16
CA ARG A 3 35.92 -4.17 -6.74
C ARG A 3 35.84 -3.78 -5.26
N VAL A 4 35.35 -2.61 -4.94
CA VAL A 4 34.83 -2.30 -3.63
C VAL A 4 33.63 -3.23 -3.46
N ILE A 5 33.82 -4.35 -2.78
CA ILE A 5 32.69 -5.17 -2.30
C ILE A 5 32.04 -4.29 -1.24
N MET A 6 31.02 -3.55 -1.66
CA MET A 6 30.15 -2.85 -0.71
C MET A 6 29.48 -3.95 0.10
N ASN A 7 29.80 -4.00 1.37
CA ASN A 7 29.16 -4.90 2.36
C ASN A 7 27.74 -4.36 2.62
N THR A 8 26.95 -4.28 1.53
CA THR A 8 25.59 -3.78 1.54
C THR A 8 24.68 -4.94 1.89
N SER A 9 23.87 -4.78 2.87
CA SER A 9 22.78 -5.67 3.23
C SER A 9 21.51 -4.85 3.42
N VAL A 10 20.36 -5.48 3.47
CA VAL A 10 19.09 -4.82 3.82
C VAL A 10 19.22 -4.18 5.20
N LYS A 11 18.90 -2.88 5.27
CA LYS A 11 18.95 -2.04 6.47
C LYS A 11 17.60 -1.47 6.85
N ALA A 12 16.68 -1.37 5.90
CA ALA A 12 15.35 -0.85 6.14
C ALA A 12 14.31 -1.55 5.26
N VAL A 13 13.11 -1.73 5.81
CA VAL A 13 11.92 -2.14 5.07
C VAL A 13 10.89 -1.03 5.19
N ILE A 14 10.39 -0.55 4.07
CA ILE A 14 9.38 0.49 3.99
C ILE A 14 8.05 -0.15 3.55
N PHE A 15 7.10 -0.18 4.46
CA PHE A 15 5.81 -0.81 4.25
C PHE A 15 4.73 0.19 3.83
N ASP A 16 3.76 -0.27 3.05
CA ASP A 16 2.44 0.35 3.01
C ASP A 16 1.61 -0.05 4.25
N TRP A 17 0.43 0.53 4.40
CA TRP A 17 -0.47 0.25 5.52
C TRP A 17 -1.59 -0.71 5.15
N ALA A 18 -2.66 -0.22 4.49
CA ALA A 18 -3.86 -1.01 4.21
C ALA A 18 -3.59 -2.12 3.19
N GLY A 19 -3.90 -3.36 3.53
CA GLY A 19 -3.61 -4.52 2.69
C GLY A 19 -2.19 -5.07 2.82
N THR A 20 -1.27 -4.30 3.43
CA THR A 20 0.12 -4.70 3.65
C THR A 20 0.39 -5.01 5.12
N THR A 21 0.14 -4.08 6.04
CA THR A 21 0.39 -4.26 7.48
C THR A 21 -0.88 -4.26 8.33
N VAL A 22 -1.92 -3.59 7.90
CA VAL A 22 -3.25 -3.54 8.52
C VAL A 22 -4.33 -3.78 7.47
N ASP A 23 -5.56 -3.97 7.91
CA ASP A 23 -6.74 -4.01 7.03
C ASP A 23 -6.60 -5.09 5.93
N TYR A 24 -6.71 -6.36 6.33
CA TYR A 24 -6.65 -7.49 5.40
C TYR A 24 -7.65 -7.32 4.25
N GLY A 25 -7.16 -7.34 3.02
CA GLY A 25 -7.93 -7.09 1.80
C GLY A 25 -8.09 -5.62 1.43
N SER A 26 -7.45 -4.68 2.17
CA SER A 26 -7.52 -3.23 1.89
C SER A 26 -8.96 -2.73 1.75
N ARG A 27 -9.79 -2.96 2.77
CA ARG A 27 -11.26 -2.79 2.74
C ARG A 27 -11.73 -1.43 3.24
N ALA A 28 -11.02 -0.86 4.22
CA ALA A 28 -11.41 0.40 4.85
C ALA A 28 -11.65 1.53 3.83
N PRO A 29 -10.77 1.79 2.86
CA PRO A 29 -11.01 2.83 1.87
C PRO A 29 -12.15 2.49 0.90
N MET A 30 -12.35 1.19 0.59
CA MET A 30 -13.32 0.76 -0.41
C MET A 30 -14.75 1.08 -0.01
N GLY A 31 -15.13 0.68 1.19
CA GLY A 31 -16.45 0.97 1.73
C GLY A 31 -16.73 2.47 1.81
N ALA A 32 -15.71 3.27 2.15
CA ALA A 32 -15.83 4.71 2.21
C ALA A 32 -16.05 5.33 0.82
N PHE A 33 -15.34 4.87 -0.22
CA PHE A 33 -15.55 5.36 -1.59
C PHE A 33 -16.93 5.00 -2.14
N VAL A 34 -17.39 3.76 -1.96
CA VAL A 34 -18.74 3.37 -2.40
C VAL A 34 -19.80 4.26 -1.75
N LYS A 35 -19.76 4.42 -0.42
CA LYS A 35 -20.67 5.30 0.33
C LYS A 35 -20.59 6.76 -0.11
N LEU A 36 -19.40 7.26 -0.41
CA LEU A 36 -19.20 8.63 -0.91
C LEU A 36 -19.96 8.86 -2.20
N PHE A 37 -19.78 7.99 -3.19
CA PHE A 37 -20.46 8.13 -4.49
C PHE A 37 -21.96 7.85 -4.40
N GLU A 38 -22.39 6.91 -3.57
CA GLU A 38 -23.80 6.69 -3.25
C GLU A 38 -24.46 7.96 -2.65
N SER A 39 -23.75 8.72 -1.81
CA SER A 39 -24.28 9.98 -1.26
C SER A 39 -24.49 11.07 -2.30
N GLU A 40 -23.82 10.99 -3.46
CA GLU A 40 -24.02 11.84 -4.63
C GLU A 40 -25.08 11.26 -5.61
N GLY A 41 -25.71 10.12 -5.28
CA GLY A 41 -26.66 9.43 -6.14
C GLY A 41 -26.00 8.66 -7.28
N ILE A 42 -24.72 8.37 -7.18
CA ILE A 42 -23.91 7.66 -8.19
C ILE A 42 -23.68 6.22 -7.73
N GLU A 43 -24.07 5.27 -8.55
CA GLU A 43 -23.77 3.86 -8.33
C GLU A 43 -22.30 3.58 -8.61
N MET A 44 -21.62 2.97 -7.63
CA MET A 44 -20.21 2.57 -7.72
C MET A 44 -20.03 1.17 -7.19
N THR A 45 -19.32 0.35 -7.94
CA THR A 45 -18.93 -0.99 -7.48
C THR A 45 -17.59 -0.96 -6.71
N ILE A 46 -17.39 -1.92 -5.80
CA ILE A 46 -16.11 -2.12 -5.12
C ILE A 46 -14.97 -2.34 -6.15
N ALA A 47 -15.24 -3.04 -7.26
CA ALA A 47 -14.25 -3.26 -8.31
C ALA A 47 -13.78 -1.93 -8.94
N GLN A 48 -14.70 -1.01 -9.27
CA GLN A 48 -14.35 0.32 -9.76
C GLN A 48 -13.57 1.12 -8.72
N ALA A 49 -14.04 1.13 -7.46
CA ALA A 49 -13.38 1.84 -6.36
C ALA A 49 -11.93 1.36 -6.13
N ARG A 50 -11.59 0.10 -6.45
CA ARG A 50 -10.25 -0.46 -6.29
C ARG A 50 -9.25 -0.07 -7.36
N ILE A 51 -9.69 0.36 -8.55
CA ILE A 51 -8.80 0.60 -9.69
C ILE A 51 -7.62 1.53 -9.33
N PRO A 52 -7.85 2.72 -8.73
CA PRO A 52 -6.75 3.66 -8.43
C PRO A 52 -6.19 3.50 -7.00
N MET A 53 -6.22 2.29 -6.40
CA MET A 53 -5.67 2.12 -5.06
C MET A 53 -4.17 2.43 -4.99
N GLY A 54 -3.77 2.99 -3.84
CA GLY A 54 -2.35 3.27 -3.55
C GLY A 54 -1.92 4.71 -3.83
N ILE A 55 -2.66 5.51 -4.61
CA ILE A 55 -2.41 6.94 -4.85
C ILE A 55 -3.05 7.83 -3.76
N SER A 56 -2.86 9.15 -3.87
CA SER A 56 -3.49 10.11 -2.95
C SER A 56 -5.01 10.05 -3.03
N LYS A 57 -5.72 10.38 -1.95
CA LYS A 57 -7.19 10.31 -1.91
C LYS A 57 -7.83 11.33 -2.85
N TRP A 58 -7.21 12.48 -3.05
CA TRP A 58 -7.65 13.47 -4.03
C TRP A 58 -7.57 12.92 -5.45
N GLU A 59 -6.40 12.39 -5.85
CA GLU A 59 -6.20 11.78 -7.17
C GLU A 59 -7.12 10.57 -7.38
N HIS A 60 -7.36 9.78 -6.33
CA HIS A 60 -8.26 8.65 -6.36
C HIS A 60 -9.70 9.08 -6.68
N ILE A 61 -10.24 10.07 -5.97
CA ILE A 61 -11.58 10.64 -6.24
C ILE A 61 -11.64 11.19 -7.66
N ASN A 62 -10.64 11.96 -8.07
CA ASN A 62 -10.58 12.51 -9.42
C ASN A 62 -10.57 11.41 -10.49
N PHE A 63 -9.79 10.35 -10.29
CA PHE A 63 -9.79 9.20 -11.19
C PHE A 63 -11.18 8.56 -11.31
N LEU A 64 -11.83 8.32 -10.18
CA LEU A 64 -13.18 7.70 -10.16
C LEU A 64 -14.22 8.57 -10.86
N LEU A 65 -14.18 9.89 -10.68
CA LEU A 65 -15.08 10.82 -11.40
C LEU A 65 -14.85 10.82 -12.92
N ASN A 66 -13.65 10.44 -13.38
CA ASN A 66 -13.32 10.33 -14.81
C ASN A 66 -13.62 8.93 -15.41
N LEU A 67 -14.08 7.96 -14.63
CA LEU A 67 -14.57 6.71 -15.18
C LEU A 67 -15.81 6.98 -16.06
N PRO A 68 -15.92 6.42 -17.28
CA PRO A 68 -17.00 6.73 -18.20
C PRO A 68 -18.41 6.56 -17.61
N GLU A 69 -18.63 5.49 -16.85
CA GLU A 69 -19.91 5.21 -16.21
C GLU A 69 -20.24 6.22 -15.11
N VAL A 70 -19.24 6.60 -14.31
CA VAL A 70 -19.37 7.57 -13.20
C VAL A 70 -19.58 8.97 -13.78
N GLN A 71 -18.78 9.37 -14.77
CA GLN A 71 -18.93 10.65 -15.47
C GLN A 71 -20.32 10.81 -16.10
N SER A 72 -20.85 9.75 -16.71
CA SER A 72 -22.19 9.76 -17.28
C SER A 72 -23.28 9.97 -16.22
N GLN A 73 -23.15 9.35 -15.05
CA GLN A 73 -24.08 9.53 -13.94
C GLN A 73 -23.95 10.94 -13.34
N TRP A 74 -22.73 11.43 -13.13
CA TRP A 74 -22.46 12.79 -12.67
C TRP A 74 -23.14 13.84 -13.56
N LEU A 75 -22.95 13.77 -14.88
CA LEU A 75 -23.58 14.66 -15.84
C LEU A 75 -25.12 14.61 -15.81
N LYS A 76 -25.72 13.45 -15.58
CA LYS A 76 -27.18 13.32 -15.44
C LYS A 76 -27.71 14.02 -14.19
N ILE A 77 -26.96 13.99 -13.09
CA ILE A 77 -27.36 14.56 -11.79
C ILE A 77 -27.05 16.06 -11.76
N HIS A 78 -25.81 16.44 -12.01
CA HIS A 78 -25.33 17.82 -11.82
C HIS A 78 -25.47 18.71 -13.05
N LYS A 79 -25.72 18.16 -14.26
CA LYS A 79 -25.89 18.86 -15.55
C LYS A 79 -24.63 19.55 -16.08
N ILE A 80 -23.52 19.44 -15.37
CA ILE A 80 -22.19 19.99 -15.72
C ILE A 80 -21.11 18.95 -15.42
N SER A 81 -19.95 19.06 -16.05
CA SER A 81 -18.79 18.24 -15.71
C SER A 81 -18.28 18.62 -14.32
N HIS A 82 -17.68 17.62 -13.62
CA HIS A 82 -17.01 17.88 -12.35
C HIS A 82 -15.78 18.78 -12.54
N THR A 83 -15.39 19.44 -11.47
CA THR A 83 -14.25 20.34 -11.38
C THR A 83 -13.36 19.92 -10.21
N ASP A 84 -12.16 20.50 -10.09
CA ASP A 84 -11.28 20.28 -8.93
C ASP A 84 -11.97 20.66 -7.61
N ALA A 85 -12.83 21.69 -7.62
CA ALA A 85 -13.61 22.06 -6.44
C ALA A 85 -14.61 20.99 -6.00
N ASP A 86 -15.13 20.19 -6.94
CA ASP A 86 -15.96 19.03 -6.60
C ASP A 86 -15.13 17.91 -5.99
N VAL A 87 -13.91 17.69 -6.48
CA VAL A 87 -12.97 16.72 -5.91
C VAL A 87 -12.61 17.13 -4.47
N ASP A 88 -12.32 18.43 -4.23
CA ASP A 88 -12.03 18.94 -2.89
C ASP A 88 -13.21 18.73 -1.94
N ARG A 89 -14.44 19.05 -2.37
CA ARG A 89 -15.67 18.83 -1.61
C ARG A 89 -15.89 17.37 -1.28
N LEU A 90 -15.70 16.48 -2.25
CA LEU A 90 -15.84 15.04 -2.05
C LEU A 90 -14.75 14.49 -1.11
N LEU A 91 -13.55 15.02 -1.16
CA LEU A 91 -12.48 14.67 -0.23
C LEU A 91 -12.83 15.05 1.21
N ASP A 92 -13.41 16.23 1.42
CA ASP A 92 -13.87 16.69 2.74
C ASP A 92 -14.97 15.76 3.32
N ILE A 93 -15.83 15.21 2.46
CA ILE A 93 -16.85 14.23 2.86
C ILE A 93 -16.21 12.84 3.10
N PHE A 94 -15.26 12.44 2.26
CA PHE A 94 -14.60 11.15 2.33
C PHE A 94 -13.81 10.95 3.62
N VAL A 95 -13.06 11.97 4.05
CA VAL A 95 -12.15 11.85 5.20
C VAL A 95 -12.85 11.39 6.47
N PRO A 96 -13.99 11.98 6.91
CA PRO A 96 -14.74 11.49 8.06
C PRO A 96 -15.26 10.05 7.89
N MET A 97 -15.75 9.69 6.70
CA MET A 97 -16.22 8.32 6.42
C MET A 97 -15.08 7.31 6.54
N ASN A 98 -13.91 7.64 5.98
CA ASN A 98 -12.76 6.77 6.02
C ASN A 98 -12.15 6.63 7.41
N LYS A 99 -12.25 7.65 8.27
CA LYS A 99 -11.86 7.55 9.69
C LYS A 99 -12.61 6.45 10.42
N ILE A 100 -13.92 6.36 10.22
CA ILE A 100 -14.74 5.30 10.82
C ILE A 100 -14.26 3.93 10.34
N SER A 101 -14.11 3.78 9.02
CA SER A 101 -13.65 2.52 8.43
C SER A 101 -12.25 2.10 8.90
N ILE A 102 -11.32 3.05 9.07
CA ILE A 102 -9.98 2.78 9.61
C ILE A 102 -10.05 2.27 11.06
N LEU A 103 -10.93 2.84 11.89
CA LEU A 103 -11.10 2.37 13.26
C LEU A 103 -11.66 0.94 13.31
N GLU A 104 -12.54 0.58 12.38
CA GLU A 104 -13.12 -0.75 12.26
C GLU A 104 -12.13 -1.78 11.68
N CYS A 105 -11.32 -1.39 10.68
CA CYS A 105 -10.42 -2.27 9.94
C CYS A 105 -8.94 -2.18 10.36
N GLY A 106 -8.60 -1.38 11.36
CA GLY A 106 -7.22 -1.12 11.80
C GLY A 106 -6.51 -2.29 12.51
N GLN A 107 -6.99 -3.51 12.34
CA GLN A 107 -6.34 -4.71 12.87
C GLN A 107 -5.08 -5.02 12.05
N LEU A 108 -4.01 -5.45 12.75
CA LEU A 108 -2.82 -5.94 12.08
C LEU A 108 -3.14 -7.20 11.26
N ILE A 109 -2.57 -7.26 10.08
CA ILE A 109 -2.54 -8.50 9.29
C ILE A 109 -1.75 -9.55 10.07
N PRO A 110 -2.19 -10.83 10.10
CA PRO A 110 -1.51 -11.89 10.82
C PRO A 110 -0.01 -11.96 10.45
N GLY A 111 0.84 -12.05 11.46
CA GLY A 111 2.30 -12.11 11.30
C GLY A 111 3.03 -10.77 11.36
N VAL A 112 2.36 -9.63 11.22
CA VAL A 112 2.98 -8.28 11.22
C VAL A 112 3.76 -8.00 12.52
N ALA A 113 3.16 -8.24 13.68
CA ALA A 113 3.85 -7.99 14.97
C ALA A 113 5.08 -8.90 15.15
N THR A 114 4.98 -10.17 14.74
CA THR A 114 6.08 -11.12 14.77
C THR A 114 7.20 -10.69 13.82
N LEU A 115 6.85 -10.27 12.59
CA LEU A 115 7.80 -9.74 11.63
C LEU A 115 8.50 -8.49 12.15
N ALA A 116 7.75 -7.52 12.70
CA ALA A 116 8.32 -6.30 13.25
C ALA A 116 9.36 -6.57 14.34
N LYS A 117 9.06 -7.53 15.23
CA LYS A 117 10.02 -7.98 16.27
C LYS A 117 11.28 -8.57 15.63
N ALA A 118 11.14 -9.48 14.67
CA ALA A 118 12.26 -10.13 13.99
C ALA A 118 13.13 -9.14 13.19
N LEU A 119 12.54 -8.11 12.57
CA LEU A 119 13.28 -7.05 11.90
C LEU A 119 14.13 -6.26 12.88
N ARG A 120 13.58 -5.89 14.05
CA ARG A 120 14.32 -5.19 15.09
C ARG A 120 15.48 -6.03 15.66
N GLU A 121 15.28 -7.34 15.88
CA GLU A 121 16.32 -8.27 16.31
C GLU A 121 17.47 -8.39 15.30
N ARG A 122 17.20 -8.13 14.00
CA ARG A 122 18.19 -8.08 12.91
C ARG A 122 18.77 -6.68 12.67
N ASP A 123 18.43 -5.67 13.52
CA ASP A 123 18.79 -4.25 13.34
C ASP A 123 18.33 -3.67 11.98
N ILE A 124 17.20 -4.16 11.46
CA ILE A 124 16.56 -3.64 10.27
C ILE A 124 15.50 -2.61 10.67
N LYS A 125 15.60 -1.40 10.14
CA LYS A 125 14.68 -0.30 10.42
C LYS A 125 13.33 -0.53 9.73
N ILE A 126 12.26 -0.07 10.36
CA ILE A 126 10.90 -0.17 9.87
C ILE A 126 10.40 1.23 9.51
N GLY A 127 10.10 1.47 8.25
CA GLY A 127 9.48 2.70 7.80
C GLY A 127 8.14 2.46 7.13
N SER A 128 7.42 3.54 6.82
CA SER A 128 6.23 3.45 5.99
C SER A 128 6.05 4.63 5.04
N THR A 129 5.44 4.35 3.88
CA THR A 129 4.88 5.36 2.99
C THR A 129 3.43 4.99 2.67
N THR A 130 2.54 5.98 2.50
CA THR A 130 1.12 5.72 2.32
C THR A 130 0.40 6.81 1.54
N GLY A 131 -0.67 6.41 0.84
CA GLY A 131 -1.65 7.33 0.26
C GLY A 131 -2.64 7.93 1.28
N TYR A 132 -2.56 7.55 2.55
CA TYR A 132 -3.33 8.20 3.61
C TYR A 132 -2.83 9.60 3.89
N THR A 133 -3.74 10.51 4.32
CA THR A 133 -3.38 11.81 4.83
C THR A 133 -2.81 11.70 6.24
N ARG A 134 -2.15 12.76 6.72
CA ARG A 134 -1.64 12.84 8.09
C ARG A 134 -2.71 12.52 9.14
N GLU A 135 -3.89 13.08 8.95
CA GLU A 135 -5.01 12.94 9.86
C GLU A 135 -5.49 11.47 10.01
N LEU A 136 -5.52 10.73 8.90
CA LEU A 136 -5.87 9.30 8.90
C LEU A 136 -4.77 8.46 9.54
N LEU A 137 -3.52 8.79 9.26
CA LEU A 137 -2.37 8.08 9.82
C LEU A 137 -2.24 8.29 11.33
N ASP A 138 -2.54 9.49 11.85
CA ASP A 138 -2.53 9.79 13.29
C ASP A 138 -3.55 8.95 14.09
N LEU A 139 -4.64 8.50 13.45
CA LEU A 139 -5.57 7.54 14.05
C LEU A 139 -5.00 6.11 14.06
N LEU A 140 -4.32 5.72 12.98
CA LEU A 140 -3.88 4.35 12.76
C LEU A 140 -2.63 4.00 13.58
N LEU A 141 -1.67 4.93 13.68
CA LEU A 141 -0.40 4.72 14.39
C LEU A 141 -0.57 4.19 15.84
N PRO A 142 -1.43 4.79 16.70
CA PRO A 142 -1.61 4.28 18.05
C PRO A 142 -2.33 2.92 18.10
N ILE A 143 -3.19 2.62 17.12
CA ILE A 143 -3.88 1.34 17.02
C ILE A 143 -2.87 0.24 16.67
N ALA A 144 -2.02 0.46 15.67
CA ALA A 144 -0.98 -0.47 15.26
C ALA A 144 0.06 -0.69 16.37
N LYS A 145 0.49 0.39 17.05
CA LYS A 145 1.44 0.32 18.17
C LYS A 145 0.92 -0.54 19.32
N LYS A 146 -0.35 -0.42 19.71
CA LYS A 146 -0.97 -1.25 20.73
C LYS A 146 -0.98 -2.74 20.38
N GLN A 147 -0.96 -3.05 19.10
CA GLN A 147 -0.92 -4.42 18.59
C GLN A 147 0.51 -4.94 18.35
N GLY A 148 1.56 -4.13 18.62
CA GLY A 148 2.97 -4.54 18.53
C GLY A 148 3.67 -4.11 17.24
N TYR A 149 3.06 -3.22 16.44
CA TYR A 149 3.70 -2.67 15.24
C TYR A 149 3.92 -1.16 15.38
N GLU A 150 5.18 -0.76 15.35
CA GLU A 150 5.61 0.64 15.41
C GLU A 150 6.67 0.88 14.32
N VAL A 151 6.56 2.00 13.62
CA VAL A 151 7.52 2.41 12.57
C VAL A 151 8.52 3.41 13.12
N ASP A 152 9.77 3.35 12.66
CA ASP A 152 10.83 4.29 13.04
C ASP A 152 10.67 5.63 12.29
N VAL A 153 10.18 5.56 11.04
CA VAL A 153 9.94 6.73 10.18
C VAL A 153 8.69 6.50 9.33
N PHE A 154 8.04 7.58 8.90
CA PHE A 154 6.93 7.49 7.96
C PHE A 154 6.82 8.74 7.08
N SER A 155 6.18 8.57 5.93
CA SER A 155 5.75 9.67 5.05
C SER A 155 4.35 9.35 4.50
N TYR A 156 3.57 10.38 4.22
CA TYR A 156 2.14 10.28 3.90
C TYR A 156 1.76 11.19 2.73
N SER A 157 0.58 11.03 2.19
CA SER A 157 0.08 11.88 1.11
C SER A 157 0.01 13.35 1.54
N GLY A 158 0.65 14.23 0.76
CA GLY A 158 0.79 15.67 1.05
C GLY A 158 2.03 16.04 1.89
N ASP A 159 2.82 15.05 2.32
CA ASP A 159 4.05 15.25 3.08
C ASP A 159 5.26 15.61 2.20
N THR A 160 5.13 15.40 0.91
CA THR A 160 6.08 15.75 -0.15
C THR A 160 5.33 16.38 -1.33
N PRO A 161 5.99 17.19 -2.18
CA PRO A 161 5.35 17.82 -3.34
C PRO A 161 4.69 16.84 -4.31
N LEU A 162 5.27 15.64 -4.48
CA LEU A 162 4.71 14.56 -5.31
C LEU A 162 4.49 13.31 -4.44
N GLY A 163 3.29 12.74 -4.55
CA GLY A 163 2.96 11.43 -4.00
C GLY A 163 3.40 10.26 -4.90
N ARG A 164 2.93 9.06 -4.61
CA ARG A 164 3.15 7.86 -5.44
C ARG A 164 2.65 8.10 -6.88
N PRO A 165 3.33 7.57 -7.85
CA PRO A 165 4.47 6.64 -7.82
C PRO A 165 5.86 7.31 -7.73
N SER A 166 5.93 8.59 -7.37
CA SER A 166 7.21 9.30 -7.17
C SER A 166 7.98 8.76 -5.96
N ALA A 167 9.31 8.72 -6.07
CA ALA A 167 10.20 8.30 -4.98
C ALA A 167 10.28 9.28 -3.79
N GLN A 168 9.61 10.42 -3.82
CA GLN A 168 9.86 11.50 -2.86
C GLN A 168 9.60 11.09 -1.40
N MET A 169 8.55 10.32 -1.13
CA MET A 169 8.25 9.83 0.22
C MET A 169 9.32 8.81 0.68
N MET A 170 9.78 7.92 -0.21
CA MET A 170 10.89 7.00 0.07
C MET A 170 12.18 7.76 0.37
N ILE A 171 12.53 8.78 -0.42
CA ILE A 171 13.70 9.65 -0.21
C ILE A 171 13.63 10.33 1.17
N LYS A 172 12.45 10.80 1.56
CA LYS A 172 12.23 11.42 2.88
C LYS A 172 12.49 10.42 4.00
N CYS A 173 11.92 9.21 3.91
CA CYS A 173 12.16 8.15 4.89
C CYS A 173 13.65 7.78 4.96
N ALA A 174 14.34 7.63 3.83
CA ALA A 174 15.76 7.32 3.76
C ALA A 174 16.61 8.38 4.47
N ARG A 175 16.34 9.67 4.22
CA ARG A 175 17.03 10.77 4.90
C ARG A 175 16.81 10.77 6.40
N GLN A 176 15.60 10.51 6.87
CA GLN A 176 15.29 10.43 8.30
C GLN A 176 16.01 9.25 8.99
N LEU A 177 16.21 8.14 8.27
CA LEU A 177 16.97 6.99 8.77
C LEU A 177 18.48 7.17 8.66
N GLY A 178 18.98 8.21 7.97
CA GLY A 178 20.39 8.39 7.71
C GLY A 178 20.99 7.33 6.76
N LEU A 179 20.17 6.78 5.87
CA LEU A 179 20.54 5.77 4.89
C LEU A 179 20.45 6.36 3.48
N ASP A 180 21.48 6.20 2.67
CA ASP A 180 21.61 6.81 1.35
C ASP A 180 21.67 5.81 0.18
N ASN A 181 21.91 4.50 0.47
CA ASN A 181 21.98 3.48 -0.56
C ASN A 181 20.62 2.82 -0.80
N PRO A 182 19.97 3.05 -1.95
CA PRO A 182 18.67 2.42 -2.26
C PRO A 182 18.70 0.89 -2.19
N LEU A 183 19.82 0.24 -2.50
CA LEU A 183 19.94 -1.22 -2.47
C LEU A 183 19.79 -1.81 -1.05
N SER A 184 19.93 -0.98 -0.01
CA SER A 184 19.72 -1.39 1.38
C SER A 184 18.26 -1.32 1.83
N PHE A 185 17.34 -0.95 0.92
CA PHE A 185 15.92 -0.83 1.21
C PHE A 185 15.11 -1.90 0.48
N ILE A 186 14.00 -2.28 1.12
CA ILE A 186 12.92 -3.04 0.52
C ILE A 186 11.65 -2.21 0.62
N LYS A 187 10.93 -2.03 -0.49
CA LYS A 187 9.55 -1.53 -0.49
C LYS A 187 8.59 -2.71 -0.54
N VAL A 188 7.66 -2.77 0.42
CA VAL A 188 6.61 -3.81 0.50
C VAL A 188 5.26 -3.14 0.32
N ASP A 189 4.49 -3.57 -0.67
CA ASP A 189 3.22 -2.95 -1.03
C ASP A 189 2.28 -3.93 -1.73
N ASP A 190 0.99 -3.69 -1.67
CA ASP A 190 -0.06 -4.48 -2.31
C ASP A 190 -0.69 -3.78 -3.54
N THR A 191 -0.13 -2.64 -3.95
CA THR A 191 -0.65 -1.80 -5.04
C THR A 191 0.40 -1.47 -6.10
N GLN A 192 -0.05 -1.25 -7.35
CA GLN A 192 0.83 -0.81 -8.44
C GLN A 192 1.58 0.49 -8.11
N PRO A 193 0.92 1.58 -7.63
CA PRO A 193 1.63 2.82 -7.34
C PRO A 193 2.70 2.68 -6.24
N GLY A 194 2.50 1.80 -5.26
CA GLY A 194 3.49 1.54 -4.23
C GLY A 194 4.69 0.72 -4.73
N ILE A 195 4.48 -0.26 -5.60
CA ILE A 195 5.57 -0.98 -6.27
C ILE A 195 6.38 -0.03 -7.15
N GLU A 196 5.71 0.83 -7.92
CA GLU A 196 6.36 1.84 -8.77
C GLU A 196 7.13 2.89 -7.94
N GLU A 197 6.64 3.27 -6.76
CA GLU A 197 7.36 4.12 -5.81
C GLU A 197 8.71 3.50 -5.42
N GLY A 198 8.72 2.20 -5.08
CA GLY A 198 9.94 1.46 -4.76
C GLY A 198 10.92 1.40 -5.94
N LYS A 199 10.42 1.11 -7.14
CA LYS A 199 11.23 1.11 -8.38
C LYS A 199 11.80 2.49 -8.68
N SER A 200 10.98 3.54 -8.55
CA SER A 200 11.42 4.92 -8.76
C SER A 200 12.50 5.35 -7.77
N PHE A 201 12.52 4.79 -6.56
CA PHE A 201 13.57 4.99 -5.57
C PHE A 201 14.82 4.14 -5.89
N GLY A 202 14.69 3.05 -6.62
CA GLY A 202 15.77 2.12 -6.98
C GLY A 202 16.03 1.04 -5.95
N CYS A 203 15.06 0.70 -5.10
CA CYS A 203 15.16 -0.35 -4.09
C CYS A 203 14.50 -1.67 -4.55
N TRP A 204 14.74 -2.73 -3.78
CA TRP A 204 14.05 -4.00 -3.94
C TRP A 204 12.55 -3.83 -3.65
N THR A 205 11.72 -4.50 -4.44
CA THR A 205 10.26 -4.42 -4.33
C THR A 205 9.65 -5.78 -4.06
N VAL A 206 8.73 -5.85 -3.10
CA VAL A 206 8.00 -7.05 -2.72
C VAL A 206 6.50 -6.76 -2.79
N GLY A 207 5.81 -7.46 -3.67
CA GLY A 207 4.37 -7.36 -3.83
C GLY A 207 3.63 -8.31 -2.90
N VAL A 208 2.60 -7.82 -2.22
CA VAL A 208 1.74 -8.60 -1.32
C VAL A 208 0.45 -8.96 -2.05
N ALA A 209 0.21 -10.24 -2.27
CA ALA A 209 -0.89 -10.70 -3.12
C ALA A 209 -2.18 -11.01 -2.35
N ILE A 210 -2.11 -11.83 -1.29
CA ILE A 210 -3.33 -12.41 -0.69
C ILE A 210 -3.93 -11.49 0.37
N SER A 211 -3.12 -10.94 1.26
CA SER A 211 -3.64 -10.01 2.28
C SER A 211 -3.98 -8.63 1.73
N GLY A 212 -3.68 -8.37 0.46
CA GLY A 212 -3.73 -7.06 -0.16
C GLY A 212 -4.93 -6.81 -1.07
N ASN A 213 -4.84 -5.68 -1.79
CA ASN A 213 -5.86 -5.16 -2.70
C ASN A 213 -6.18 -6.11 -3.87
N THR A 214 -5.23 -6.92 -4.31
CA THR A 214 -5.42 -7.84 -5.46
C THR A 214 -6.43 -8.95 -5.17
N LEU A 215 -6.50 -9.46 -3.94
CA LEU A 215 -7.55 -10.39 -3.51
C LEU A 215 -8.82 -9.66 -3.07
N GLY A 216 -8.67 -8.68 -2.17
CA GLY A 216 -9.74 -7.79 -1.75
C GLY A 216 -10.82 -8.39 -0.83
N LEU A 217 -10.61 -9.57 -0.30
CA LEU A 217 -11.47 -10.24 0.70
C LEU A 217 -10.90 -10.02 2.10
N SER A 218 -11.77 -10.01 3.12
CA SER A 218 -11.29 -10.15 4.51
C SER A 218 -10.76 -11.57 4.74
N LEU A 219 -10.00 -11.74 5.82
CA LEU A 219 -9.52 -13.07 6.21
C LEU A 219 -10.68 -14.02 6.46
N GLU A 220 -11.73 -13.57 7.16
CA GLU A 220 -12.94 -14.36 7.46
C GLU A 220 -13.69 -14.74 6.19
N GLU A 221 -13.84 -13.81 5.24
CA GLU A 221 -14.47 -14.09 3.94
C GLU A 221 -13.67 -15.15 3.17
N LEU A 222 -12.34 -15.04 3.17
CA LEU A 222 -11.46 -15.99 2.50
C LEU A 222 -11.53 -17.39 3.14
N GLU A 223 -11.53 -17.46 4.48
CA GLU A 223 -11.63 -18.72 5.24
C GLU A 223 -13.01 -19.39 5.13
N ALA A 224 -14.05 -18.62 4.88
CA ALA A 224 -15.41 -19.14 4.67
C ALA A 224 -15.63 -19.74 3.28
N LEU A 225 -14.71 -19.51 2.32
CA LEU A 225 -14.85 -20.05 0.96
C LEU A 225 -14.52 -21.56 0.91
N PRO A 226 -15.16 -22.31 -0.03
CA PRO A 226 -14.69 -23.64 -0.37
C PRO A 226 -13.21 -23.60 -0.80
N VAL A 227 -12.41 -24.60 -0.38
CA VAL A 227 -10.95 -24.64 -0.61
C VAL A 227 -10.60 -24.43 -2.09
N VAL A 228 -11.31 -25.07 -3.01
CA VAL A 228 -11.07 -24.97 -4.46
C VAL A 228 -11.26 -23.51 -4.95
N GLU A 229 -12.29 -22.83 -4.44
CA GLU A 229 -12.56 -21.44 -4.83
C GLU A 229 -11.54 -20.48 -4.19
N ALA A 230 -11.22 -20.69 -2.92
CA ALA A 230 -10.17 -19.93 -2.25
C ALA A 230 -8.83 -20.03 -2.99
N ASP A 231 -8.42 -21.24 -3.39
CA ASP A 231 -7.17 -21.47 -4.12
C ASP A 231 -7.20 -20.84 -5.51
N ARG A 232 -8.34 -20.89 -6.20
CA ARG A 232 -8.53 -20.21 -7.48
C ARG A 232 -8.32 -18.69 -7.35
N LEU A 233 -8.96 -18.08 -6.37
CA LEU A 233 -8.86 -16.62 -6.13
C LEU A 233 -7.45 -16.20 -5.70
N LYS A 234 -6.80 -16.97 -4.83
CA LYS A 234 -5.40 -16.75 -4.44
C LYS A 234 -4.46 -16.79 -5.65
N ASN A 235 -4.64 -17.76 -6.54
CA ASN A 235 -3.84 -17.84 -7.75
C ASN A 235 -4.05 -16.64 -8.68
N VAL A 236 -5.29 -16.19 -8.87
CA VAL A 236 -5.58 -14.96 -9.63
C VAL A 236 -4.92 -13.74 -8.98
N ALA A 237 -5.01 -13.59 -7.66
CA ALA A 237 -4.37 -12.49 -6.95
C ALA A 237 -2.85 -12.48 -7.10
N ARG A 238 -2.18 -13.65 -7.04
CA ARG A 238 -0.73 -13.76 -7.29
C ARG A 238 -0.38 -13.39 -8.72
N MET A 239 -1.16 -13.82 -9.71
CA MET A 239 -0.95 -13.44 -11.12
C MET A 239 -1.10 -11.93 -11.32
N ASN A 240 -2.15 -11.32 -10.80
CA ASN A 240 -2.36 -9.87 -10.88
C ASN A 240 -1.21 -9.09 -10.22
N MET A 241 -0.69 -9.57 -9.08
CA MET A 241 0.46 -8.97 -8.43
C MET A 241 1.74 -9.12 -9.28
N GLN A 242 1.94 -10.28 -9.93
CA GLN A 242 3.08 -10.50 -10.82
C GLN A 242 3.06 -9.56 -12.04
N GLU A 243 1.89 -9.18 -12.55
CA GLU A 243 1.76 -8.21 -13.65
C GLU A 243 2.28 -6.81 -13.29
N MET A 244 2.28 -6.44 -12.00
CA MET A 244 2.89 -5.21 -11.49
C MET A 244 4.43 -5.26 -11.48
N LYS A 245 5.00 -6.45 -11.76
CA LYS A 245 6.44 -6.72 -11.92
C LYS A 245 7.28 -6.32 -10.69
N PRO A 246 6.90 -6.64 -9.45
CA PRO A 246 7.81 -6.52 -8.31
C PRO A 246 8.99 -7.49 -8.47
N ASP A 247 10.05 -7.33 -7.67
CA ASP A 247 11.17 -8.28 -7.66
C ASP A 247 10.72 -9.64 -7.08
N PHE A 248 9.84 -9.60 -6.09
CA PHE A 248 9.27 -10.77 -5.41
C PHE A 248 7.76 -10.59 -5.17
N VAL A 249 7.07 -11.72 -5.10
CA VAL A 249 5.65 -11.77 -4.69
C VAL A 249 5.53 -12.70 -3.50
N ILE A 250 4.85 -12.24 -2.45
CA ILE A 250 4.51 -12.99 -1.24
C ILE A 250 2.99 -13.00 -1.03
N ASP A 251 2.48 -13.95 -0.27
CA ASP A 251 1.06 -13.99 0.05
C ASP A 251 0.69 -12.94 1.09
N SER A 252 1.51 -12.81 2.12
CA SER A 252 1.40 -11.79 3.15
C SER A 252 2.79 -11.41 3.68
N VAL A 253 2.88 -10.36 4.47
CA VAL A 253 4.14 -9.94 5.09
C VAL A 253 4.72 -10.99 6.07
N ALA A 254 3.94 -11.96 6.50
CA ALA A 254 4.44 -13.09 7.30
C ALA A 254 5.54 -13.88 6.56
N ASP A 255 5.55 -13.83 5.23
CA ASP A 255 6.48 -14.55 4.37
C ASP A 255 7.73 -13.74 4.02
N LEU A 256 7.91 -12.54 4.60
CA LEU A 256 8.97 -11.61 4.17
C LEU A 256 10.38 -12.01 4.62
N LEU A 257 10.56 -12.63 5.77
CA LEU A 257 11.90 -12.91 6.30
C LEU A 257 12.79 -13.75 5.36
N PRO A 258 12.31 -14.85 4.75
CA PRO A 258 13.08 -15.60 3.76
C PRO A 258 13.44 -14.77 2.52
N ILE A 259 12.57 -13.85 2.12
CA ILE A 259 12.81 -12.95 0.98
C ILE A 259 13.95 -11.96 1.31
N ILE A 260 14.00 -11.44 2.53
CA ILE A 260 15.12 -10.59 2.98
C ILE A 260 16.45 -11.34 2.89
N ASP A 261 16.46 -12.61 3.30
CA ASP A 261 17.66 -13.44 3.26
C ASP A 261 18.10 -13.68 1.80
N GLU A 262 17.16 -13.97 0.88
CA GLU A 262 17.44 -14.09 -0.56
C GLU A 262 17.92 -12.77 -1.17
N ILE A 263 17.34 -11.63 -0.82
CA ILE A 263 17.79 -10.31 -1.28
C ILE A 263 19.23 -10.06 -0.84
N ASN A 264 19.57 -10.36 0.41
CA ASN A 264 20.94 -10.22 0.90
C ASN A 264 21.95 -11.09 0.13
N GLU A 265 21.57 -12.32 -0.21
CA GLU A 265 22.36 -13.19 -1.06
C GLU A 265 22.55 -12.60 -2.48
N ARG A 266 21.46 -12.08 -3.09
CA ARG A 266 21.55 -11.41 -4.41
C ARG A 266 22.47 -10.20 -4.38
N ILE A 267 22.33 -9.33 -3.35
CA ILE A 267 23.22 -8.18 -3.15
C ILE A 267 24.69 -8.65 -3.04
N SER A 268 24.97 -9.72 -2.29
CA SER A 268 26.31 -10.25 -2.13
C SER A 268 26.93 -10.75 -3.46
N ARG A 269 26.08 -11.20 -4.39
CA ARG A 269 26.47 -11.59 -5.77
C ARG A 269 26.57 -10.42 -6.73
N GLY A 270 26.25 -9.18 -6.28
CA GLY A 270 26.24 -7.97 -7.12
C GLY A 270 25.02 -7.87 -8.03
N GLU A 271 23.93 -8.52 -7.68
CA GLU A 271 22.64 -8.39 -8.39
C GLU A 271 21.90 -7.13 -7.94
N PHE A 272 21.03 -6.61 -8.80
CA PHE A 272 20.24 -5.39 -8.60
C PHE A 272 18.76 -5.71 -8.74
N PRO A 273 17.87 -4.86 -8.13
CA PRO A 273 16.44 -4.95 -8.34
C PRO A 273 16.08 -4.81 -9.82
N LYS A 274 14.98 -5.41 -10.23
CA LYS A 274 14.45 -5.28 -11.60
C LYS A 274 13.82 -3.89 -11.76
N ASN A 275 14.20 -3.18 -12.79
CA ASN A 275 13.59 -1.90 -13.16
C ASN A 275 12.26 -2.08 -13.91
#